data_e1ff49e943349a0b8b583b30eab49089
#
_entry.id   e1ff49e943349a0b8b583b30eab49089
#
_cell.length_a   1.000
_cell.length_b   1.000
_cell.length_c   1.000
_cell.angle_alpha   90.00
_cell.angle_beta   90.00
_cell.angle_gamma   90.00
#
_symmetry.space_group_name_H-M   'P 1'
#
loop_
_entity.id
_entity.type
_entity.pdbx_description
1 polymer ?
#
loop_
_entity_poly.entity_id
_entity_poly.type
_entity_poly.pdbx_seq_one_letter_code
_entity_poly.pdbx_strand_id
1 'polypeptide(L)' 'MHIRDLVRQCDALLHPENYHDYAPNGLQVMGSEEVTRVVTGVTACLELIDRAAELNAQAILVHHG' A
#
# COMPACT_ATOMS: atom_id res chain seq x y z
N MET A 1 12.07 -2.22 6.49
CA MET A 1 12.16 -1.45 5.23
C MET A 1 11.48 -0.10 5.43
N HIS A 2 12.10 0.97 4.98
CA HIS A 2 11.47 2.29 5.02
C HIS A 2 10.33 2.34 4.00
N ILE A 3 9.22 2.99 4.34
CA ILE A 3 8.03 3.06 3.47
C ILE A 3 8.37 3.66 2.09
N ARG A 4 9.28 4.63 2.03
CA ARG A 4 9.68 5.25 0.75
C ARG A 4 10.38 4.25 -0.17
N ASP A 5 11.16 3.32 0.41
CA ASP A 5 11.82 2.26 -0.36
C ASP A 5 10.79 1.25 -0.89
N LEU A 6 9.78 0.92 -0.08
CA LEU A 6 8.69 0.05 -0.51
C LEU A 6 7.91 0.68 -1.67
N VAL A 7 7.57 1.96 -1.56
CA VAL A 7 6.87 2.70 -2.62
C VAL A 7 7.70 2.72 -3.91
N ARG A 8 9.01 2.99 -3.77
CA ARG A 8 9.92 3.03 -4.92
C ARG A 8 10.00 1.69 -5.63
N GLN A 9 10.05 0.59 -4.88
CA GLN A 9 10.07 -0.76 -5.47
C GLN A 9 8.76 -1.08 -6.17
N CYS A 10 7.62 -0.69 -5.59
CA CYS A 10 6.31 -0.89 -6.22
C CYS A 10 6.20 -0.08 -7.51
N ASP A 11 6.64 1.17 -7.50
CA ASP A 11 6.60 2.04 -8.69
C ASP A 11 7.50 1.48 -9.80
N ALA A 12 8.69 0.99 -9.45
CA ALA A 12 9.61 0.40 -10.41
C ALA A 12 9.05 -0.86 -11.04
N LEU A 13 8.26 -1.64 -10.29
CA LEU A 13 7.68 -2.89 -10.76
C LEU A 13 6.41 -2.68 -11.56
N LEU A 14 5.55 -1.78 -11.12
CA LEU A 14 4.21 -1.60 -11.67
C LEU A 14 4.11 -0.50 -12.73
N HIS A 15 5.06 0.43 -12.74
CA HIS A 15 5.08 1.56 -13.68
C HIS A 15 3.73 2.29 -13.75
N PRO A 16 3.23 2.84 -12.62
CA PRO A 16 1.91 3.47 -12.58
C PRO A 16 1.76 4.64 -13.54
N GLU A 17 2.86 5.29 -13.91
CA GLU A 17 2.89 6.41 -14.86
C GLU A 17 2.48 6.00 -16.28
N ASN A 18 2.52 4.71 -16.59
CA ASN A 18 2.13 4.18 -17.90
C ASN A 18 0.63 3.88 -18.02
N TYR A 19 -0.12 4.06 -16.93
CA TYR A 19 -1.53 3.70 -16.88
C TYR A 19 -2.37 4.89 -16.45
N HIS A 20 -3.53 5.03 -17.06
CA HIS A 20 -4.52 6.01 -16.65
C HIS A 20 -5.62 5.31 -15.87
N ASP A 21 -5.82 5.76 -14.64
CA ASP A 21 -6.85 5.25 -13.76
C ASP A 21 -7.60 6.47 -13.24
N TYR A 22 -8.91 6.38 -13.02
CA TYR A 22 -9.62 7.51 -12.44
C TYR A 22 -9.38 7.65 -10.94
N ALA A 23 -8.79 6.65 -10.32
CA ALA A 23 -8.24 6.74 -8.96
C ALA A 23 -6.71 6.83 -9.05
N PRO A 24 -6.06 7.70 -8.28
CA PRO A 24 -4.60 7.81 -8.34
C PRO A 24 -3.92 6.55 -7.82
N ASN A 25 -2.85 6.15 -8.52
CA ASN A 25 -1.99 5.05 -8.09
C ASN A 25 -0.91 5.58 -7.14
N GLY A 26 -0.40 4.69 -6.28
CA GLY A 26 0.71 4.99 -5.42
C GLY A 26 0.31 5.11 -3.95
N LEU A 27 1.16 5.76 -3.18
CA LEU A 27 0.94 5.93 -1.74
C LEU A 27 -0.21 6.92 -1.50
N GLN A 28 -1.27 6.44 -0.86
CA GLN A 28 -2.46 7.24 -0.61
C GLN A 28 -2.41 7.93 0.77
N VAL A 29 -1.99 7.18 1.79
CA VAL A 29 -1.93 7.68 3.17
C VAL A 29 -0.59 7.31 3.77
N MET A 30 0.14 8.31 4.24
CA MET A 30 1.41 8.10 4.92
C MET A 30 1.16 7.68 6.35
N GLY A 31 1.67 6.51 6.72
CA GLY A 31 1.63 6.02 8.09
C GLY A 31 3.03 5.90 8.67
N SER A 32 3.41 4.71 9.11
CA SER A 32 4.73 4.44 9.66
C SER A 32 5.83 4.58 8.62
N GLU A 33 6.97 5.15 9.00
CA GLU A 33 8.14 5.24 8.12
C GLU A 33 8.82 3.89 7.95
N GLU A 34 8.86 3.09 9.01
CA GLU A 34 9.50 1.77 8.98
C GLU A 34 8.46 0.68 8.82
N VAL A 35 8.66 -0.19 7.83
CA VAL A 35 7.71 -1.26 7.49
C VAL A 35 8.42 -2.60 7.59
N THR A 36 7.92 -3.47 8.46
CA THR A 36 8.41 -4.85 8.60
C THR A 36 7.36 -5.88 8.20
N ARG A 37 6.09 -5.48 8.17
CA ARG A 37 4.98 -6.38 7.81
C ARG A 37 4.00 -5.65 6.90
N VAL A 38 3.66 -6.27 5.78
CA VAL A 38 2.71 -5.75 4.80
C VAL A 38 1.56 -6.73 4.68
N VAL A 39 0.33 -6.20 4.66
CA VAL A 39 -0.87 -6.98 4.37
C VAL A 39 -1.37 -6.59 2.98
N THR A 40 -1.76 -7.57 2.19
CA THR A 40 -2.32 -7.34 0.85
C THR A 40 -3.81 -7.62 0.83
N GLY A 41 -4.52 -6.93 -0.02
CA GLY A 41 -5.94 -7.11 -0.23
C GLY A 41 -6.37 -6.57 -1.57
N VAL A 42 -7.64 -6.81 -1.94
CA VAL A 42 -8.16 -6.34 -3.23
C VAL A 42 -8.66 -4.91 -3.13
N THR A 43 -9.45 -4.62 -2.12
CA THR A 43 -10.07 -3.30 -1.93
C THR A 43 -9.80 -2.80 -0.51
N ALA A 44 -9.40 -1.54 -0.39
CA ALA A 44 -9.26 -0.92 0.92
C ALA A 44 -10.64 -0.76 1.55
N CYS A 45 -10.80 -1.32 2.75
CA CYS A 45 -12.05 -1.22 3.51
C CYS A 45 -11.71 -1.33 5.00
N LEU A 46 -12.68 -0.95 5.84
CA LEU A 46 -12.47 -0.95 7.29
C LEU A 46 -12.10 -2.35 7.81
N GLU A 47 -12.74 -3.38 7.29
CA GLU A 47 -12.45 -4.78 7.66
C GLU A 47 -10.99 -5.15 7.41
N LEU A 48 -10.46 -4.79 6.23
CA LEU A 48 -9.07 -5.04 5.88
C LEU A 48 -8.12 -4.25 6.79
N ILE A 49 -8.44 -3.00 7.04
CA ILE A 49 -7.63 -2.13 7.91
C ILE A 49 -7.59 -2.69 9.34
N ASP A 50 -8.74 -3.08 9.87
CA ASP A 50 -8.84 -3.68 11.20
C ASP A 50 -8.04 -4.98 11.29
N ARG A 51 -8.13 -5.83 10.27
CA ARG A 51 -7.39 -7.08 10.22
C ARG A 51 -5.88 -6.84 10.16
N ALA A 52 -5.45 -5.87 9.36
CA ALA A 52 -4.04 -5.49 9.27
C ALA A 52 -3.52 -4.97 10.62
N ALA A 53 -4.32 -4.20 11.33
CA ALA A 53 -3.96 -3.71 12.66
C ALA A 53 -3.83 -4.87 13.65
N GLU A 54 -4.71 -5.85 13.62
CA GLU A 54 -4.63 -7.06 14.46
C GLU A 54 -3.35 -7.84 14.19
N LEU A 55 -2.89 -7.85 12.94
CA LEU A 55 -1.66 -8.55 12.53
C LEU A 55 -0.40 -7.68 12.73
N ASN A 56 -0.55 -6.49 13.26
CA ASN A 56 0.55 -5.53 13.49
C ASN A 56 1.28 -5.15 12.20
N ALA A 57 0.56 -5.02 11.11
CA ALA A 57 1.12 -4.59 9.83
C ALA A 57 1.28 -3.06 9.81
N GLN A 58 2.35 -2.57 9.19
CA GLN A 58 2.64 -1.15 9.04
C GLN A 58 2.22 -0.63 7.66
N ALA A 59 1.93 -1.52 6.73
CA ALA A 59 1.50 -1.12 5.37
C ALA A 59 0.43 -2.08 4.86
N ILE A 60 -0.45 -1.55 4.02
CA ILE A 60 -1.47 -2.31 3.31
C ILE A 60 -1.29 -2.02 1.82
N LEU A 61 -1.18 -3.07 1.02
CA LEU A 61 -1.09 -2.98 -0.43
C LEU A 61 -2.38 -3.53 -1.03
N VAL A 62 -3.08 -2.70 -1.79
CA VAL A 62 -4.38 -3.08 -2.36
C VAL A 62 -4.42 -2.80 -3.86
N HIS A 63 -5.32 -3.50 -4.54
CA HIS A 63 -5.58 -3.27 -5.96
C HIS A 63 -6.51 -2.07 -6.15
N HIS A 64 -7.51 -1.93 -5.30
CA HIS A 64 -8.43 -0.80 -5.29
C HIS A 64 -8.37 -0.05 -3.95
N GLY A 65 -8.33 1.27 -4.07
CA GLY A 65 -8.36 2.15 -2.91
C GLY A 65 -9.71 2.30 -2.23
#